data_8a83536078cba4243d483a852ecd16a0
#
_entry.id   8a83536078cba4243d483a852ecd16a0
#
_cell.length_a   1.000
_cell.length_b   1.000
_cell.length_c   1.000
_cell.angle_alpha   90.00
_cell.angle_beta   90.00
_cell.angle_gamma   90.00
#
_symmetry.space_group_name_H-M   'P 1'
#
loop_
_entity.id
_entity.type
_entity.pdbx_description
1 polymer ?
#
loop_
_entity_poly.entity_id
_entity_poly.type
_entity_poly.pdbx_seq_one_letter_code
_entity_poly.pdbx_strand_id
1 'polypeptide(L)'
;MNFTFTSRTVPDCEQYLQLVYQGRQFLLDEFSEAFKTQPYQLEQLLPDCSIIYRGTTMTFDEYKASRVAISNQLNLSRQYSNSVVSLEPMLTISNFDYYKSAKFLEKAEACLQSARIYLMHGANIIEFDCNVPWEYGYLPIFGLRTINLTTAIIWYNNCFDHILQIAFLAFELYRDLKDFKHDMAFEDILRLCSYSNFTKIHKKRSNDTNFSELWTIIEDCHTALSNINIWANYAKHKGGIGYIGLKPECPYQIFVGEPDGKIEARTSEFEPIRLDADQCIPELVSGHQAICDCISALVDFIEYPKANYTIDENGRFDIPEKSTYVKIQAQQ
;
A
#
# COMPACT_ATOMS: atom_id res chain seq x y z
N MET A 1 14.28 -1.84 23.38
CA MET A 1 15.02 -0.96 22.44
C MET A 1 15.27 0.34 23.19
N ASN A 2 16.50 0.78 23.31
CA ASN A 2 16.81 2.05 23.94
C ASN A 2 17.31 2.99 22.86
N PHE A 3 16.62 4.08 22.63
CA PHE A 3 17.16 5.21 21.88
C PHE A 3 17.93 6.06 22.87
N THR A 4 19.19 6.23 22.63
CA THR A 4 19.99 7.20 23.35
C THR A 4 20.55 8.16 22.35
N PHE A 5 20.14 9.41 22.44
CA PHE A 5 20.80 10.47 21.71
C PHE A 5 22.00 10.89 22.54
N THR A 6 23.19 10.69 22.01
CA THR A 6 24.41 11.23 22.59
C THR A 6 24.90 12.34 21.69
N SER A 7 24.83 13.56 22.16
CA SER A 7 25.45 14.71 21.52
C SER A 7 26.72 15.09 22.28
N ARG A 8 27.79 15.40 21.56
CA ARG A 8 29.00 15.95 22.16
C ARG A 8 28.80 17.38 22.66
N THR A 9 27.77 18.06 22.16
CA THR A 9 27.47 19.47 22.42
C THR A 9 26.32 19.71 23.39
N VAL A 10 25.50 18.70 23.68
CA VAL A 10 24.36 18.79 24.58
C VAL A 10 24.65 17.99 25.85
N PRO A 11 24.81 18.63 27.02
CA PRO A 11 25.26 17.96 28.25
C PRO A 11 24.23 17.01 28.86
N ASP A 12 22.95 17.22 28.57
CA ASP A 12 21.85 16.36 29.05
C ASP A 12 20.69 16.25 28.08
N CYS A 13 19.87 15.24 28.28
CA CYS A 13 18.73 14.92 27.45
C CYS A 13 17.66 16.02 27.44
N GLU A 14 17.53 16.74 28.51
CA GLU A 14 16.51 17.78 28.72
C GLU A 14 16.81 19.04 27.89
N GLN A 15 18.06 19.45 27.84
CA GLN A 15 18.50 20.54 26.95
C GLN A 15 18.35 20.17 25.47
N TYR A 16 18.66 18.92 25.13
CA TYR A 16 18.46 18.42 23.78
C TYR A 16 16.98 18.47 23.38
N LEU A 17 16.09 17.98 24.23
CA LEU A 17 14.64 18.00 24.00
C LEU A 17 14.10 19.45 23.89
N GLN A 18 14.63 20.38 24.70
CA GLN A 18 14.27 21.79 24.57
C GLN A 18 14.70 22.38 23.23
N LEU A 19 15.90 22.06 22.74
CA LEU A 19 16.36 22.50 21.41
C LEU A 19 15.50 21.94 20.28
N VAL A 20 15.14 20.67 20.36
CA VAL A 20 14.23 20.03 19.39
C VAL A 20 12.86 20.70 19.44
N TYR A 21 12.33 20.95 20.65
CA TYR A 21 11.04 21.60 20.83
C TYR A 21 11.02 23.04 20.33
N GLN A 22 12.06 23.81 20.61
CA GLN A 22 12.22 25.16 20.10
C GLN A 22 12.37 25.20 18.58
N GLY A 23 13.16 24.28 18.01
CA GLY A 23 13.30 24.14 16.57
C GLY A 23 11.97 23.75 15.90
N ARG A 24 11.19 22.89 16.53
CA ARG A 24 9.85 22.53 16.07
C ARG A 24 8.89 23.69 16.12
N GLN A 25 8.84 24.42 17.24
CA GLN A 25 7.95 25.58 17.37
C GLN A 25 8.31 26.66 16.35
N PHE A 26 9.58 26.91 16.14
CA PHE A 26 10.07 27.79 15.10
C PHE A 26 9.61 27.34 13.70
N LEU A 27 9.73 26.04 13.39
CA LEU A 27 9.25 25.48 12.14
C LEU A 27 7.72 25.60 11.98
N LEU A 28 6.96 25.44 13.06
CA LEU A 28 5.49 25.59 13.03
C LEU A 28 5.07 27.05 12.85
N ASP A 29 5.76 27.97 13.50
CA ASP A 29 5.48 29.41 13.41
C ASP A 29 5.85 29.98 12.04
N GLU A 30 6.91 29.46 11.42
CA GLU A 30 7.34 29.82 10.07
C GLU A 30 6.70 28.97 8.95
N PHE A 31 5.99 27.89 9.30
CA PHE A 31 5.45 26.94 8.33
C PHE A 31 4.46 27.62 7.34
N SER A 32 3.79 28.67 7.75
CA SER A 32 2.91 29.46 6.89
C SER A 32 3.67 30.26 5.82
N GLU A 33 4.92 30.66 6.09
CA GLU A 33 5.79 31.36 5.13
C GLU A 33 6.83 30.44 4.48
N ALA A 34 7.25 29.42 5.18
CA ALA A 34 8.40 28.58 4.87
C ALA A 34 8.10 27.32 4.05
N PHE A 35 6.90 27.12 3.56
CA PHE A 35 6.72 26.23 2.40
C PHE A 35 7.67 26.63 1.23
N LYS A 36 8.28 27.79 1.37
CA LYS A 36 9.18 28.37 0.37
C LYS A 36 10.68 28.19 0.66
N THR A 37 11.08 27.92 1.89
CA THR A 37 12.50 27.99 2.24
C THR A 37 12.86 27.01 3.36
N GLN A 38 13.36 25.86 3.00
CA GLN A 38 14.19 24.95 3.80
C GLN A 38 13.49 24.09 4.87
N PRO A 39 13.10 22.87 4.53
CA PRO A 39 12.62 21.84 5.48
C PRO A 39 13.74 21.22 6.37
N TYR A 40 14.98 21.73 6.33
CA TYR A 40 16.16 21.04 6.87
C TYR A 40 16.91 21.79 7.97
N GLN A 41 16.28 22.74 8.63
CA GLN A 41 16.95 23.43 9.74
C GLN A 41 17.21 22.52 10.95
N LEU A 42 16.45 21.44 11.12
CA LEU A 42 16.76 20.40 12.10
C LEU A 42 18.14 19.76 11.87
N GLU A 43 18.58 19.66 10.63
CA GLU A 43 19.92 19.13 10.29
C GLU A 43 21.04 20.01 10.82
N GLN A 44 20.82 21.33 10.91
CA GLN A 44 21.78 22.27 11.46
C GLN A 44 21.86 22.17 13.00
N LEU A 45 20.80 21.66 13.64
CA LEU A 45 20.76 21.47 15.10
C LEU A 45 21.33 20.12 15.55
N LEU A 46 21.46 19.14 14.64
CA LEU A 46 21.83 17.76 14.96
C LEU A 46 23.13 17.23 14.30
N PRO A 47 24.05 18.07 13.73
CA PRO A 47 25.17 17.57 12.94
C PRO A 47 26.13 16.66 13.75
N ASP A 48 26.16 16.80 15.06
CA ASP A 48 27.07 16.05 15.95
C ASP A 48 26.36 14.93 16.75
N CYS A 49 25.10 14.66 16.46
CA CYS A 49 24.35 13.64 17.18
C CYS A 49 24.61 12.24 16.63
N SER A 50 24.83 11.28 17.53
CA SER A 50 24.86 9.86 17.20
C SER A 50 23.54 9.20 17.59
N ILE A 51 23.01 8.39 16.68
CA ILE A 51 21.78 7.64 16.86
C ILE A 51 22.16 6.20 17.20
N ILE A 52 21.72 5.72 18.36
CA ILE A 52 21.90 4.32 18.74
C ILE A 52 20.59 3.58 18.53
N TYR A 53 20.60 2.64 17.59
CA TYR A 53 19.44 1.84 17.25
C TYR A 53 19.79 0.36 17.24
N ARG A 54 19.14 -0.45 18.08
CA ARG A 54 19.42 -1.90 18.23
C ARG A 54 20.91 -2.25 18.43
N GLY A 55 21.61 -1.41 19.19
CA GLY A 55 23.04 -1.60 19.47
C GLY A 55 23.98 -1.13 18.36
N THR A 56 23.49 -0.64 17.26
CA THR A 56 24.27 -0.02 16.19
C THR A 56 24.25 1.49 16.36
N THR A 57 25.43 2.11 16.30
CA THR A 57 25.57 3.56 16.30
C THR A 57 25.69 4.05 14.87
N MET A 58 24.90 5.06 14.50
CA MET A 58 24.94 5.72 13.21
C MET A 58 24.95 7.23 13.39
N THR A 59 25.55 7.93 12.46
CA THR A 59 25.47 9.39 12.37
C THR A 59 24.10 9.81 11.80
N PHE A 60 23.75 11.08 11.96
CA PHE A 60 22.54 11.62 11.34
C PHE A 60 22.58 11.54 9.81
N ASP A 61 23.74 11.74 9.21
CA ASP A 61 23.91 11.64 7.75
C ASP A 61 23.72 10.20 7.25
N GLU A 62 24.24 9.19 7.96
CA GLU A 62 23.98 7.77 7.64
C GLU A 62 22.51 7.43 7.75
N TYR A 63 21.84 7.92 8.78
CA TYR A 63 20.39 7.76 8.93
C TYR A 63 19.63 8.41 7.77
N LYS A 64 19.96 9.66 7.41
CA LYS A 64 19.38 10.38 6.29
C LYS A 64 19.60 9.66 4.97
N ALA A 65 20.81 9.19 4.72
CA ALA A 65 21.14 8.42 3.52
C ALA A 65 20.29 7.16 3.40
N SER A 66 20.08 6.44 4.51
CA SER A 66 19.20 5.26 4.53
C SER A 66 17.74 5.61 4.20
N ARG A 67 17.25 6.76 4.68
CA ARG A 67 15.88 7.26 4.38
C ARG A 67 15.72 7.64 2.92
N VAL A 68 16.71 8.32 2.35
CA VAL A 68 16.75 8.68 0.93
C VAL A 68 16.78 7.42 0.06
N ALA A 69 17.56 6.40 0.45
CA ALA A 69 17.61 5.14 -0.27
C ALA A 69 16.26 4.43 -0.32
N ILE A 70 15.54 4.35 0.80
CA ILE A 70 14.17 3.81 0.85
C ILE A 70 13.24 4.66 -0.02
N SER A 71 13.29 5.99 0.10
CA SER A 71 12.43 6.89 -0.68
C SER A 71 12.61 6.71 -2.18
N ASN A 72 13.86 6.53 -2.64
CA ASN A 72 14.17 6.31 -4.05
C ASN A 72 13.60 4.98 -4.57
N GLN A 73 13.57 3.94 -3.75
CA GLN A 73 12.95 2.65 -4.10
C GLN A 73 11.42 2.71 -4.12
N LEU A 74 10.83 3.69 -3.43
CA LEU A 74 9.38 3.88 -3.37
C LEU A 74 8.86 4.90 -4.40
N ASN A 75 9.68 5.33 -5.34
CA ASN A 75 9.22 6.23 -6.37
C ASN A 75 8.23 5.55 -7.31
N LEU A 76 7.16 6.27 -7.63
CA LEU A 76 6.27 5.88 -8.71
C LEU A 76 7.01 6.12 -10.02
N SER A 77 7.26 5.04 -10.77
CA SER A 77 7.98 5.11 -12.03
C SER A 77 7.20 5.88 -13.11
N ARG A 78 5.87 5.91 -13.01
CA ARG A 78 4.96 6.58 -13.94
C ARG A 78 3.62 6.82 -13.26
N GLN A 79 2.98 7.97 -13.53
CA GLN A 79 1.58 8.21 -13.19
C GLN A 79 0.70 7.79 -14.37
N TYR A 80 0.22 6.56 -14.34
CA TYR A 80 -0.55 5.99 -15.43
C TYR A 80 -1.94 6.60 -15.53
N SER A 81 -2.56 6.95 -14.41
CA SER A 81 -3.86 7.61 -14.39
C SER A 81 -3.85 8.91 -15.18
N ASN A 82 -2.80 9.72 -15.09
CA ASN A 82 -2.72 10.97 -15.83
C ASN A 82 -2.77 10.78 -17.37
N SER A 83 -2.24 9.69 -17.88
CA SER A 83 -2.30 9.37 -19.32
C SER A 83 -3.69 8.85 -19.72
N VAL A 84 -4.44 8.27 -18.81
CA VAL A 84 -5.78 7.72 -19.04
C VAL A 84 -6.86 8.76 -18.78
N VAL A 85 -6.68 9.65 -17.80
CA VAL A 85 -7.63 10.74 -17.47
C VAL A 85 -7.95 11.63 -18.67
N SER A 86 -6.96 11.91 -19.53
CA SER A 86 -7.20 12.68 -20.77
C SER A 86 -8.13 11.95 -21.76
N LEU A 87 -8.25 10.63 -21.63
CA LEU A 87 -9.10 9.78 -22.49
C LEU A 87 -10.48 9.53 -21.87
N GLU A 88 -10.67 9.81 -20.59
CA GLU A 88 -11.90 9.45 -19.86
C GLU A 88 -13.21 9.93 -20.48
N PRO A 89 -13.34 11.20 -20.93
CA PRO A 89 -14.56 11.67 -21.55
C PRO A 89 -14.89 10.83 -22.79
N MET A 90 -13.88 10.42 -23.53
CA MET A 90 -14.03 9.64 -24.76
C MET A 90 -14.32 8.18 -24.45
N LEU A 91 -13.66 7.60 -23.45
CA LEU A 91 -13.96 6.25 -22.98
C LEU A 91 -15.38 6.13 -22.43
N THR A 92 -15.90 7.17 -21.80
CA THR A 92 -17.30 7.19 -21.34
C THR A 92 -18.30 7.05 -22.48
N ILE A 93 -17.97 7.64 -23.63
CA ILE A 93 -18.82 7.58 -24.82
C ILE A 93 -18.60 6.29 -25.60
N SER A 94 -17.35 5.91 -25.83
CA SER A 94 -16.96 4.80 -26.70
C SER A 94 -16.96 3.44 -25.99
N ASN A 95 -16.49 3.38 -24.73
CA ASN A 95 -16.39 2.14 -24.00
C ASN A 95 -16.48 2.33 -22.49
N PHE A 96 -17.69 2.22 -21.94
CA PHE A 96 -17.98 2.49 -20.54
C PHE A 96 -17.27 1.53 -19.56
N ASP A 97 -16.94 0.32 -19.97
CA ASP A 97 -16.27 -0.66 -19.09
C ASP A 97 -14.80 -0.29 -18.93
N TYR A 98 -14.15 0.15 -19.99
CA TYR A 98 -12.80 0.73 -19.89
C TYR A 98 -12.78 2.01 -19.06
N TYR A 99 -13.81 2.85 -19.16
CA TYR A 99 -13.97 4.00 -18.29
C TYR A 99 -14.02 3.63 -16.81
N LYS A 100 -14.84 2.63 -16.44
CA LYS A 100 -14.92 2.13 -15.07
C LYS A 100 -13.56 1.61 -14.59
N SER A 101 -12.87 0.82 -15.42
CA SER A 101 -11.54 0.28 -15.11
C SER A 101 -10.51 1.41 -14.92
N ALA A 102 -10.54 2.46 -15.76
CA ALA A 102 -9.69 3.65 -15.62
C ALA A 102 -9.90 4.37 -14.28
N LYS A 103 -11.16 4.44 -13.79
CA LYS A 103 -11.46 5.01 -12.47
C LYS A 103 -10.87 4.20 -11.31
N PHE A 104 -10.76 2.88 -11.46
CA PHE A 104 -10.08 2.06 -10.46
C PHE A 104 -8.56 2.15 -10.54
N LEU A 105 -8.00 2.53 -11.69
CA LEU A 105 -6.58 2.86 -11.81
C LEU A 105 -6.20 4.08 -10.96
N GLU A 106 -7.01 5.15 -10.97
CA GLU A 106 -6.81 6.30 -10.08
C GLU A 106 -6.85 5.90 -8.60
N LYS A 107 -7.78 5.01 -8.24
CA LYS A 107 -7.89 4.52 -6.85
C LYS A 107 -6.67 3.67 -6.47
N ALA A 108 -6.19 2.79 -7.35
CA ALA A 108 -5.00 1.99 -7.11
C ALA A 108 -3.77 2.88 -6.87
N GLU A 109 -3.57 3.92 -7.69
CA GLU A 109 -2.47 4.88 -7.51
C GLU A 109 -2.61 5.69 -6.22
N ALA A 110 -3.82 6.12 -5.85
CA ALA A 110 -4.06 6.82 -4.59
C ALA A 110 -3.76 5.93 -3.37
N CYS A 111 -4.14 4.64 -3.42
CA CYS A 111 -3.79 3.65 -2.40
C CYS A 111 -2.28 3.46 -2.30
N LEU A 112 -1.60 3.35 -3.44
CA LEU A 112 -0.15 3.19 -3.51
C LEU A 112 0.59 4.41 -2.92
N GLN A 113 0.13 5.63 -3.20
CA GLN A 113 0.65 6.84 -2.59
C GLN A 113 0.45 6.85 -1.08
N SER A 114 -0.73 6.46 -0.60
CA SER A 114 -1.02 6.36 0.83
C SER A 114 -0.11 5.33 1.49
N ALA A 115 0.02 4.14 0.91
CA ALA A 115 0.92 3.09 1.39
C ALA A 115 2.36 3.57 1.50
N ARG A 116 2.85 4.26 0.47
CA ARG A 116 4.19 4.86 0.43
C ARG A 116 4.43 5.83 1.58
N ILE A 117 3.49 6.75 1.82
CA ILE A 117 3.59 7.75 2.90
C ILE A 117 3.68 7.03 4.25
N TYR A 118 2.77 6.09 4.52
CA TYR A 118 2.76 5.34 5.77
C TYR A 118 4.01 4.45 5.94
N LEU A 119 4.51 3.85 4.87
CA LEU A 119 5.76 3.10 4.91
C LEU A 119 6.95 4.00 5.26
N MET A 120 7.02 5.20 4.66
CA MET A 120 8.06 6.17 4.97
C MET A 120 8.03 6.60 6.44
N HIS A 121 6.85 6.83 7.01
CA HIS A 121 6.70 7.10 8.44
C HIS A 121 7.03 5.88 9.30
N GLY A 122 6.58 4.69 8.92
CA GLY A 122 6.89 3.44 9.63
C GLY A 122 8.35 3.05 9.61
N ALA A 123 9.07 3.40 8.55
CA ALA A 123 10.52 3.22 8.46
C ALA A 123 11.31 4.27 9.30
N ASN A 124 10.66 5.30 9.83
CA ASN A 124 11.30 6.33 10.62
C ASN A 124 11.64 5.81 12.02
N ILE A 125 12.91 5.88 12.42
CA ILE A 125 13.34 5.51 13.77
C ILE A 125 13.48 6.72 14.70
N ILE A 126 13.35 7.91 14.14
CA ILE A 126 13.37 9.17 14.85
C ILE A 126 12.08 9.91 14.49
N GLU A 127 11.24 10.13 15.46
CA GLU A 127 10.01 10.90 15.31
C GLU A 127 10.09 12.08 16.25
N PHE A 128 10.08 13.28 15.70
CA PHE A 128 10.09 14.51 16.51
C PHE A 128 8.66 15.03 16.76
N ASP A 129 7.69 14.50 16.03
CA ASP A 129 6.30 14.92 16.11
C ASP A 129 5.41 13.84 16.72
N CYS A 130 5.66 13.52 17.98
CA CYS A 130 4.81 12.65 18.77
C CYS A 130 3.72 13.48 19.47
N ASN A 131 2.56 13.65 18.84
CA ASN A 131 1.39 14.25 19.48
C ASN A 131 0.72 13.27 20.48
N VAL A 132 1.51 12.57 21.27
CA VAL A 132 1.02 11.67 22.31
C VAL A 132 1.37 12.18 23.71
N PRO A 133 0.47 12.08 24.70
CA PRO A 133 0.64 12.72 25.99
C PRO A 133 1.85 12.25 26.81
N TRP A 134 2.36 11.05 26.57
CA TRP A 134 3.52 10.50 27.28
C TRP A 134 4.86 10.82 26.62
N GLU A 135 4.86 11.80 25.77
CA GLU A 135 6.05 12.46 25.20
C GLU A 135 7.31 11.57 24.99
N TYR A 136 8.19 12.07 24.22
CA TYR A 136 9.57 11.67 23.92
C TYR A 136 10.07 10.38 24.55
N GLY A 137 10.34 9.40 23.74
CA GLY A 137 10.94 8.15 24.16
C GLY A 137 10.68 7.04 23.18
N TYR A 138 11.20 5.88 23.51
CA TYR A 138 11.08 4.69 22.68
C TYR A 138 9.62 4.29 22.42
N LEU A 139 8.77 4.33 23.45
CA LEU A 139 7.42 3.79 23.39
C LEU A 139 6.51 4.54 22.40
N PRO A 140 6.42 5.89 22.43
CA PRO A 140 5.65 6.64 21.43
C PRO A 140 6.17 6.44 20.01
N ILE A 141 7.50 6.50 19.80
CA ILE A 141 8.13 6.29 18.50
C ILE A 141 7.83 4.88 17.97
N PHE A 142 7.96 3.88 18.83
CA PHE A 142 7.63 2.51 18.48
C PHE A 142 6.14 2.36 18.13
N GLY A 143 5.24 2.96 18.92
CA GLY A 143 3.81 2.95 18.67
C GLY A 143 3.45 3.59 17.34
N LEU A 144 4.00 4.76 17.03
CA LEU A 144 3.77 5.44 15.76
C LEU A 144 4.32 4.64 14.57
N ARG A 145 5.53 4.09 14.68
CA ARG A 145 6.10 3.21 13.65
C ARG A 145 5.19 2.03 13.34
N THR A 146 4.76 1.33 14.36
CA THR A 146 3.95 0.11 14.22
C THR A 146 2.56 0.40 13.66
N ILE A 147 1.93 1.51 14.06
CA ILE A 147 0.66 1.98 13.49
C ILE A 147 0.86 2.30 12.00
N ASN A 148 1.91 3.03 11.65
CA ASN A 148 2.19 3.40 10.26
C ASN A 148 2.50 2.17 9.39
N LEU A 149 3.30 1.21 9.88
CA LEU A 149 3.58 -0.03 9.15
C LEU A 149 2.31 -0.88 8.96
N THR A 150 1.49 -1.01 9.98
CA THR A 150 0.19 -1.71 9.87
C THR A 150 -0.71 -1.04 8.84
N THR A 151 -0.75 0.28 8.86
CA THR A 151 -1.54 1.06 7.90
C THR A 151 -1.00 0.90 6.48
N ALA A 152 0.33 0.92 6.29
CA ALA A 152 0.95 0.65 4.99
C ALA A 152 0.59 -0.74 4.45
N ILE A 153 0.66 -1.78 5.29
CA ILE A 153 0.26 -3.15 4.95
C ILE A 153 -1.19 -3.18 4.41
N ILE A 154 -2.11 -2.53 5.11
CA ILE A 154 -3.53 -2.47 4.71
C ILE A 154 -3.69 -1.75 3.36
N TRP A 155 -2.99 -0.63 3.15
CA TRP A 155 -3.08 0.11 1.90
C TRP A 155 -2.48 -0.64 0.71
N TYR A 156 -1.35 -1.36 0.88
CA TYR A 156 -0.81 -2.21 -0.18
C TYR A 156 -1.76 -3.36 -0.55
N ASN A 157 -2.41 -3.98 0.43
CA ASN A 157 -3.42 -5.00 0.15
C ASN A 157 -4.64 -4.42 -0.58
N ASN A 158 -5.13 -3.23 -0.17
CA ASN A 158 -6.23 -2.56 -0.86
C ASN A 158 -5.85 -2.16 -2.30
N CYS A 159 -4.58 -1.81 -2.55
CA CYS A 159 -4.10 -1.53 -3.89
C CYS A 159 -4.24 -2.76 -4.80
N PHE A 160 -3.90 -3.94 -4.30
CA PHE A 160 -4.09 -5.20 -5.04
C PHE A 160 -5.56 -5.51 -5.32
N ASP A 161 -6.46 -5.22 -4.38
CA ASP A 161 -7.90 -5.34 -4.62
C ASP A 161 -8.36 -4.44 -5.78
N HIS A 162 -7.84 -3.21 -5.88
CA HIS A 162 -8.14 -2.33 -7.01
C HIS A 162 -7.53 -2.82 -8.33
N ILE A 163 -6.33 -3.41 -8.32
CA ILE A 163 -5.73 -4.06 -9.50
C ILE A 163 -6.65 -5.16 -10.04
N LEU A 164 -7.20 -5.99 -9.16
CA LEU A 164 -8.19 -7.00 -9.55
C LEU A 164 -9.44 -6.34 -10.15
N GLN A 165 -9.96 -5.28 -9.54
CA GLN A 165 -11.12 -4.55 -10.06
C GLN A 165 -10.85 -3.96 -11.44
N ILE A 166 -9.64 -3.43 -11.69
CA ILE A 166 -9.23 -2.95 -13.03
C ILE A 166 -9.35 -4.09 -14.06
N ALA A 167 -8.76 -5.25 -13.80
CA ALA A 167 -8.79 -6.38 -14.70
C ALA A 167 -10.20 -6.92 -14.94
N PHE A 168 -10.98 -7.08 -13.86
CA PHE A 168 -12.36 -7.57 -13.96
C PHE A 168 -13.27 -6.64 -14.74
N LEU A 169 -13.14 -5.34 -14.55
CA LEU A 169 -13.99 -4.35 -15.23
C LEU A 169 -13.57 -4.14 -16.68
N ALA A 170 -12.25 -4.09 -16.97
CA ALA A 170 -11.78 -3.92 -18.35
C ALA A 170 -12.28 -5.02 -19.28
N PHE A 171 -12.34 -6.25 -18.81
CA PHE A 171 -12.68 -7.41 -19.63
C PHE A 171 -14.00 -8.08 -19.22
N GLU A 172 -14.81 -7.45 -18.37
CA GLU A 172 -16.09 -7.99 -17.87
C GLU A 172 -15.98 -9.43 -17.31
N LEU A 173 -14.84 -9.78 -16.70
CA LEU A 173 -14.57 -11.14 -16.24
C LEU A 173 -15.59 -11.64 -15.22
N TYR A 174 -16.27 -10.74 -14.52
CA TYR A 174 -17.35 -11.09 -13.59
C TYR A 174 -18.50 -11.84 -14.28
N ARG A 175 -18.70 -11.67 -15.59
CA ARG A 175 -19.74 -12.37 -16.37
C ARG A 175 -19.47 -13.88 -16.48
N ASP A 176 -18.22 -14.31 -16.34
CA ASP A 176 -17.87 -15.74 -16.40
C ASP A 176 -18.19 -16.49 -15.11
N LEU A 177 -18.60 -15.76 -14.08
CA LEU A 177 -18.88 -16.33 -12.77
C LEU A 177 -20.35 -16.78 -12.67
N LYS A 178 -20.57 -17.94 -12.06
CA LYS A 178 -21.93 -18.46 -11.84
C LYS A 178 -22.80 -17.57 -10.95
N ASP A 179 -22.15 -16.80 -10.08
CA ASP A 179 -22.82 -15.91 -9.12
C ASP A 179 -23.23 -14.58 -9.75
N PHE A 180 -22.82 -14.29 -10.98
CA PHE A 180 -23.19 -13.08 -11.71
C PHE A 180 -24.66 -13.17 -12.18
N LYS A 181 -25.40 -12.04 -11.98
CA LYS A 181 -26.75 -11.83 -12.50
C LYS A 181 -26.80 -10.46 -13.19
N HIS A 182 -27.57 -10.37 -14.27
CA HIS A 182 -27.64 -9.14 -15.08
C HIS A 182 -28.22 -7.93 -14.36
N ASP A 183 -28.97 -8.15 -13.28
CA ASP A 183 -29.62 -7.13 -12.47
C ASP A 183 -28.86 -6.78 -11.18
N MET A 184 -27.62 -7.27 -11.06
CA MET A 184 -26.78 -6.98 -9.89
C MET A 184 -26.41 -5.50 -9.80
N ALA A 185 -26.46 -4.96 -8.58
CA ALA A 185 -25.90 -3.65 -8.29
C ALA A 185 -24.39 -3.61 -8.51
N PHE A 186 -23.85 -2.45 -8.84
CA PHE A 186 -22.41 -2.31 -9.13
C PHE A 186 -21.54 -2.71 -7.94
N GLU A 187 -21.96 -2.40 -6.71
CA GLU A 187 -21.27 -2.81 -5.48
C GLU A 187 -21.17 -4.33 -5.34
N ASP A 188 -22.18 -5.07 -5.78
CA ASP A 188 -22.17 -6.52 -5.75
C ASP A 188 -21.26 -7.09 -6.84
N ILE A 189 -21.18 -6.44 -8.01
CA ILE A 189 -20.20 -6.79 -9.05
C ILE A 189 -18.77 -6.61 -8.49
N LEU A 190 -18.50 -5.51 -7.76
CA LEU A 190 -17.19 -5.29 -7.16
C LEU A 190 -16.80 -6.39 -6.14
N ARG A 191 -17.75 -6.98 -5.43
CA ARG A 191 -17.49 -8.11 -4.52
C ARG A 191 -17.10 -9.38 -5.27
N LEU A 192 -17.48 -9.51 -6.54
CA LEU A 192 -17.03 -10.61 -7.40
C LEU A 192 -15.57 -10.45 -7.86
N CYS A 193 -15.03 -9.23 -7.86
CA CYS A 193 -13.66 -8.91 -8.28
C CYS A 193 -12.65 -9.36 -7.21
N SER A 194 -12.47 -10.64 -7.04
CA SER A 194 -11.57 -11.23 -6.04
C SER A 194 -10.57 -12.19 -6.68
N TYR A 195 -9.39 -12.34 -6.04
CA TYR A 195 -8.38 -13.29 -6.51
C TYR A 195 -8.89 -14.73 -6.57
N SER A 196 -9.71 -15.15 -5.62
CA SER A 196 -10.34 -16.48 -5.64
C SER A 196 -11.21 -16.69 -6.89
N ASN A 197 -11.98 -15.68 -7.28
CA ASN A 197 -12.80 -15.74 -8.49
C ASN A 197 -11.95 -15.66 -9.75
N PHE A 198 -10.86 -14.86 -9.75
CA PHE A 198 -9.89 -14.80 -10.84
C PHE A 198 -9.26 -16.17 -11.11
N THR A 199 -8.87 -16.89 -10.04
CA THR A 199 -8.38 -18.28 -10.12
C THR A 199 -9.43 -19.24 -10.73
N LYS A 200 -10.70 -19.10 -10.37
CA LYS A 200 -11.78 -19.92 -10.98
C LYS A 200 -11.92 -19.68 -12.48
N ILE A 201 -11.79 -18.41 -12.91
CA ILE A 201 -11.84 -18.04 -14.32
C ILE A 201 -10.63 -18.62 -15.06
N HIS A 202 -9.43 -18.51 -14.48
CA HIS A 202 -8.22 -19.10 -15.06
C HIS A 202 -8.36 -20.59 -15.34
N LYS A 203 -8.91 -21.35 -14.40
CA LYS A 203 -9.16 -22.78 -14.60
C LYS A 203 -10.09 -23.08 -15.78
N LYS A 204 -11.02 -22.19 -16.09
CA LYS A 204 -11.94 -22.34 -17.23
C LYS A 204 -11.32 -21.90 -18.55
N ARG A 205 -10.42 -20.90 -18.49
CA ARG A 205 -9.81 -20.26 -19.67
C ARG A 205 -8.35 -20.66 -19.89
N SER A 206 -7.93 -21.83 -19.42
CA SER A 206 -6.54 -22.30 -19.50
C SER A 206 -5.97 -22.36 -20.93
N ASN A 207 -6.82 -22.44 -21.95
CA ASN A 207 -6.44 -22.47 -23.36
C ASN A 207 -6.49 -21.08 -24.04
N ASP A 208 -6.91 -20.03 -23.33
CA ASP A 208 -6.94 -18.66 -23.86
C ASP A 208 -5.59 -17.99 -23.60
N THR A 209 -4.83 -17.77 -24.66
CA THR A 209 -3.48 -17.19 -24.59
C THR A 209 -3.49 -15.77 -24.02
N ASN A 210 -4.47 -14.93 -24.41
CA ASN A 210 -4.58 -13.58 -23.89
C ASN A 210 -4.92 -13.58 -22.40
N PHE A 211 -5.81 -14.50 -21.99
CA PHE A 211 -6.12 -14.63 -20.55
C PHE A 211 -4.93 -15.18 -19.77
N SER A 212 -4.12 -16.07 -20.36
CA SER A 212 -2.90 -16.59 -19.72
C SER A 212 -1.86 -15.49 -19.48
N GLU A 213 -1.75 -14.53 -20.39
CA GLU A 213 -0.89 -13.35 -20.22
C GLU A 213 -1.40 -12.47 -19.05
N LEU A 214 -2.70 -12.16 -19.01
CA LEU A 214 -3.31 -11.43 -17.91
C LEU A 214 -3.14 -12.17 -16.58
N TRP A 215 -3.31 -13.50 -16.60
CA TRP A 215 -3.09 -14.34 -15.43
C TRP A 215 -1.67 -14.17 -14.89
N THR A 216 -0.67 -14.24 -15.73
CA THR A 216 0.73 -14.10 -15.32
C THR A 216 0.99 -12.75 -14.66
N ILE A 217 0.50 -11.65 -15.25
CA ILE A 217 0.64 -10.30 -14.70
C ILE A 217 0.09 -10.22 -13.26
N ILE A 218 -1.10 -10.77 -13.04
CA ILE A 218 -1.78 -10.72 -11.74
C ILE A 218 -1.15 -11.69 -10.74
N GLU A 219 -0.78 -12.91 -11.19
CA GLU A 219 -0.20 -13.96 -10.34
C GLU A 219 1.17 -13.57 -9.81
N ASP A 220 2.02 -12.98 -10.65
CA ASP A 220 3.35 -12.50 -10.22
C ASP A 220 3.23 -11.45 -9.12
N CYS A 221 2.30 -10.51 -9.27
CA CYS A 221 2.01 -9.51 -8.24
C CYS A 221 1.45 -10.15 -6.97
N HIS A 222 0.48 -11.07 -7.09
CA HIS A 222 -0.11 -11.77 -5.95
C HIS A 222 0.94 -12.55 -5.16
N THR A 223 1.82 -13.24 -5.86
CA THR A 223 2.91 -14.03 -5.25
C THR A 223 3.89 -13.12 -4.51
N ALA A 224 4.28 -12.00 -5.12
CA ALA A 224 5.15 -11.00 -4.48
C ALA A 224 4.50 -10.36 -3.24
N LEU A 225 3.17 -10.25 -3.20
CA LEU A 225 2.42 -9.69 -2.08
C LEU A 225 1.97 -10.73 -1.04
N SER A 226 2.39 -11.99 -1.14
CA SER A 226 1.87 -13.09 -0.31
C SER A 226 1.93 -12.81 1.19
N ASN A 227 3.09 -12.34 1.69
CA ASN A 227 3.27 -11.98 3.09
C ASN A 227 2.39 -10.77 3.48
N ILE A 228 2.35 -9.75 2.64
CA ILE A 228 1.53 -8.54 2.86
C ILE A 228 0.05 -8.91 2.97
N ASN A 229 -0.43 -9.79 2.09
CA ASN A 229 -1.82 -10.28 2.11
C ASN A 229 -2.14 -11.05 3.39
N ILE A 230 -1.21 -11.90 3.86
CA ILE A 230 -1.35 -12.61 5.14
C ILE A 230 -1.44 -11.60 6.28
N TRP A 231 -0.52 -10.65 6.36
CA TRP A 231 -0.48 -9.63 7.43
C TRP A 231 -1.73 -8.75 7.42
N ALA A 232 -2.17 -8.31 6.24
CA ALA A 232 -3.39 -7.52 6.10
C ALA A 232 -4.63 -8.28 6.58
N ASN A 233 -4.72 -9.58 6.30
CA ASN A 233 -5.81 -10.42 6.78
C ASN A 233 -5.80 -10.57 8.31
N TYR A 234 -4.61 -10.65 8.93
CA TYR A 234 -4.51 -10.64 10.39
C TYR A 234 -4.95 -9.29 10.96
N ALA A 235 -4.52 -8.17 10.35
CA ALA A 235 -4.91 -6.84 10.79
C ALA A 235 -6.42 -6.58 10.71
N LYS A 236 -7.07 -7.09 9.64
CA LYS A 236 -8.49 -6.82 9.36
C LYS A 236 -9.45 -7.78 10.06
N HIS A 237 -9.10 -9.05 10.20
CA HIS A 237 -10.07 -10.11 10.48
C HIS A 237 -9.70 -11.07 11.62
N LYS A 238 -8.50 -10.95 12.18
CA LYS A 238 -8.00 -11.86 13.22
C LYS A 238 -7.48 -11.07 14.42
N GLY A 239 -6.51 -11.62 15.14
CA GLY A 239 -5.94 -11.02 16.35
C GLY A 239 -5.09 -9.75 16.14
N GLY A 240 -4.98 -9.25 14.92
CA GLY A 240 -4.18 -8.09 14.59
C GLY A 240 -2.70 -8.40 14.35
N ILE A 241 -1.89 -7.34 14.31
CA ILE A 241 -0.43 -7.42 14.16
C ILE A 241 0.22 -6.97 15.47
N GLY A 242 1.00 -7.84 16.09
CA GLY A 242 1.90 -7.51 17.19
C GLY A 242 3.33 -7.31 16.67
N TYR A 243 4.04 -6.32 17.18
CA TYR A 243 5.42 -6.08 16.78
C TYR A 243 6.41 -6.48 17.88
N ILE A 244 7.53 -7.10 17.46
CA ILE A 244 8.61 -7.47 18.37
C ILE A 244 9.29 -6.20 18.87
N GLY A 245 9.47 -6.08 20.18
CA GLY A 245 10.12 -4.91 20.80
C GLY A 245 9.42 -4.40 22.05
N LEU A 246 8.17 -4.77 22.25
CA LEU A 246 7.48 -4.65 23.52
C LEU A 246 7.53 -5.98 24.28
N LYS A 247 7.42 -5.91 25.59
CA LYS A 247 7.29 -7.12 26.41
C LYS A 247 6.11 -7.94 25.88
N PRO A 248 6.26 -9.24 25.66
CA PRO A 248 5.13 -10.04 25.25
C PRO A 248 4.03 -9.92 26.30
N GLU A 249 2.86 -9.46 25.87
CA GLU A 249 1.68 -9.60 26.72
C GLU A 249 1.45 -11.08 26.99
N CYS A 250 1.04 -11.42 28.21
CA CYS A 250 0.59 -12.76 28.48
C CYS A 250 -0.51 -13.11 27.47
N PRO A 251 -0.37 -14.20 26.72
CA PRO A 251 -1.41 -14.59 25.79
C PRO A 251 -2.73 -14.73 26.57
N TYR A 252 -3.77 -14.04 26.12
CA TYR A 252 -5.10 -14.24 26.68
C TYR A 252 -5.49 -15.70 26.44
N GLN A 253 -5.62 -16.46 27.50
CA GLN A 253 -6.17 -17.80 27.41
C GLN A 253 -7.69 -17.69 27.35
N ILE A 254 -8.24 -17.97 26.18
CA ILE A 254 -9.68 -18.06 26.00
C ILE A 254 -10.06 -19.52 26.22
N PHE A 255 -10.89 -19.75 27.22
CA PHE A 255 -11.43 -21.07 27.50
C PHE A 255 -12.79 -21.22 26.82
N VAL A 256 -12.90 -22.14 25.91
CA VAL A 256 -14.16 -22.48 25.24
C VAL A 256 -14.67 -23.79 25.81
N GLY A 257 -15.89 -23.77 26.32
CA GLY A 257 -16.59 -24.97 26.76
C GLY A 257 -17.17 -25.71 25.55
N GLU A 258 -16.77 -26.94 25.35
CA GLU A 258 -17.35 -27.82 24.34
C GLU A 258 -18.68 -28.43 24.83
N PRO A 259 -19.59 -28.85 23.93
CA PRO A 259 -20.87 -29.46 24.31
C PRO A 259 -20.76 -30.71 25.17
N ASP A 260 -19.60 -31.37 25.18
CA ASP A 260 -19.31 -32.56 26.02
C ASP A 260 -18.80 -32.17 27.43
N GLY A 261 -18.79 -30.89 27.75
CA GLY A 261 -18.34 -30.37 29.07
C GLY A 261 -16.83 -30.23 29.19
N LYS A 262 -16.05 -30.50 28.14
CA LYS A 262 -14.63 -30.20 28.14
C LYS A 262 -14.37 -28.72 27.95
N ILE A 263 -13.34 -28.22 28.59
CA ILE A 263 -12.87 -26.84 28.43
C ILE A 263 -11.55 -26.90 27.69
N GLU A 264 -11.54 -26.35 26.47
CA GLU A 264 -10.32 -26.21 25.70
C GLU A 264 -9.82 -24.74 25.73
N ALA A 265 -8.51 -24.58 25.92
CA ALA A 265 -7.86 -23.29 25.80
C ALA A 265 -7.58 -23.03 24.30
N ARG A 266 -8.36 -22.16 23.66
CA ARG A 266 -8.15 -21.75 22.26
C ARG A 266 -7.47 -20.39 22.23
N THR A 267 -6.15 -20.40 22.35
CA THR A 267 -5.34 -19.17 22.31
C THR A 267 -5.00 -18.76 20.87
N SER A 268 -4.82 -19.72 19.97
CA SER A 268 -4.28 -19.51 18.63
C SER A 268 -5.22 -18.74 17.67
N GLU A 269 -6.52 -18.79 17.90
CA GLU A 269 -7.49 -18.12 16.99
C GLU A 269 -7.46 -16.60 17.12
N PHE A 270 -7.01 -16.08 18.26
CA PHE A 270 -6.99 -14.65 18.57
C PHE A 270 -5.58 -14.10 18.79
N GLU A 271 -4.56 -14.92 18.61
CA GLU A 271 -3.18 -14.45 18.73
C GLU A 271 -2.81 -13.57 17.54
N PRO A 272 -2.25 -12.37 17.80
CA PRO A 272 -1.73 -11.52 16.74
C PRO A 272 -0.53 -12.20 16.07
N ILE A 273 -0.42 -12.01 14.74
CA ILE A 273 0.84 -12.34 14.08
C ILE A 273 1.93 -11.40 14.61
N ARG A 274 3.13 -11.94 14.88
CA ARG A 274 4.25 -11.15 15.41
C ARG A 274 5.23 -10.84 14.30
N LEU A 275 5.47 -9.56 14.07
CA LEU A 275 6.38 -9.06 13.04
C LEU A 275 7.53 -8.29 13.69
N ASP A 276 8.69 -8.35 13.07
CA ASP A 276 9.77 -7.40 13.33
C ASP A 276 9.59 -6.19 12.42
N ALA A 277 9.49 -4.99 12.99
CA ALA A 277 9.25 -3.76 12.25
C ALA A 277 10.33 -3.50 11.17
N ASP A 278 11.60 -3.84 11.45
CA ASP A 278 12.68 -3.63 10.48
C ASP A 278 12.70 -4.68 9.37
N GLN A 279 12.24 -5.90 9.66
CA GLN A 279 12.10 -6.96 8.66
C GLN A 279 10.89 -6.75 7.75
N CYS A 280 9.84 -6.07 8.23
CA CYS A 280 8.68 -5.74 7.38
C CYS A 280 9.03 -4.74 6.27
N ILE A 281 9.95 -3.81 6.52
CA ILE A 281 10.26 -2.71 5.59
C ILE A 281 10.75 -3.22 4.23
N PRO A 282 11.74 -4.10 4.12
CA PRO A 282 12.16 -4.65 2.84
C PRO A 282 11.02 -5.36 2.07
N GLU A 283 10.19 -6.11 2.77
CA GLU A 283 9.02 -6.78 2.18
C GLU A 283 8.02 -5.78 1.60
N LEU A 284 7.73 -4.69 2.33
CA LEU A 284 6.83 -3.64 1.88
C LEU A 284 7.43 -2.85 0.70
N VAL A 285 8.75 -2.62 0.68
CA VAL A 285 9.45 -1.99 -0.44
C VAL A 285 9.38 -2.89 -1.69
N SER A 286 9.62 -4.18 -1.55
CA SER A 286 9.49 -5.16 -2.64
C SER A 286 8.04 -5.23 -3.15
N GLY A 287 7.07 -5.24 -2.24
CA GLY A 287 5.65 -5.21 -2.58
C GLY A 287 5.24 -3.94 -3.33
N HIS A 288 5.79 -2.79 -2.94
CA HIS A 288 5.58 -1.53 -3.66
C HIS A 288 6.04 -1.63 -5.12
N GLN A 289 7.24 -2.14 -5.35
CA GLN A 289 7.78 -2.31 -6.70
C GLN A 289 6.94 -3.30 -7.52
N ALA A 290 6.55 -4.42 -6.93
CA ALA A 290 5.70 -5.42 -7.60
C ALA A 290 4.34 -4.84 -8.03
N ILE A 291 3.75 -3.96 -7.21
CA ILE A 291 2.52 -3.25 -7.56
C ILE A 291 2.76 -2.27 -8.71
N CYS A 292 3.85 -1.51 -8.69
CA CYS A 292 4.20 -0.59 -9.78
C CYS A 292 4.35 -1.34 -11.11
N ASP A 293 5.08 -2.46 -11.09
CA ASP A 293 5.32 -3.28 -12.27
C ASP A 293 4.02 -3.90 -12.79
N CYS A 294 3.17 -4.39 -11.88
CA CYS A 294 1.87 -4.95 -12.22
C CYS A 294 0.94 -3.90 -12.84
N ILE A 295 0.84 -2.69 -12.26
CA ILE A 295 0.02 -1.61 -12.84
C ILE A 295 0.55 -1.24 -14.23
N SER A 296 1.88 -1.14 -14.40
CA SER A 296 2.50 -0.88 -15.71
C SER A 296 2.11 -1.92 -16.74
N ALA A 297 2.35 -3.19 -16.43
CA ALA A 297 2.04 -4.30 -17.32
C ALA A 297 0.54 -4.38 -17.64
N LEU A 298 -0.32 -4.14 -16.64
CA LEU A 298 -1.76 -4.19 -16.81
C LEU A 298 -2.27 -3.05 -17.71
N VAL A 299 -1.76 -1.83 -17.56
CA VAL A 299 -2.12 -0.69 -18.42
C VAL A 299 -1.66 -0.92 -19.85
N ASP A 300 -0.45 -1.42 -20.05
CA ASP A 300 0.08 -1.76 -21.35
C ASP A 300 -0.71 -2.92 -21.99
N PHE A 301 -1.15 -3.90 -21.19
CA PHE A 301 -1.99 -4.99 -21.64
C PHE A 301 -3.40 -4.54 -22.03
N ILE A 302 -4.04 -3.65 -21.28
CA ILE A 302 -5.40 -3.15 -21.55
C ILE A 302 -5.41 -2.26 -22.80
N GLU A 303 -4.34 -1.50 -23.09
CA GLU A 303 -4.23 -0.62 -24.25
C GLU A 303 -5.41 0.39 -24.37
N TYR A 304 -5.70 1.11 -23.30
CA TYR A 304 -6.81 2.09 -23.24
C TYR A 304 -6.96 3.00 -24.48
N PRO A 305 -5.88 3.52 -25.11
CA PRO A 305 -6.01 4.35 -26.30
C PRO A 305 -6.66 3.64 -27.49
N LYS A 306 -6.51 2.33 -27.61
CA LYS A 306 -7.14 1.56 -28.69
C LYS A 306 -8.64 1.33 -28.48
N ALA A 307 -9.10 1.45 -27.22
CA ALA A 307 -10.52 1.35 -26.89
C ALA A 307 -11.27 2.67 -27.11
N ASN A 308 -10.55 3.73 -27.47
CA ASN A 308 -11.09 5.06 -27.70
C ASN A 308 -11.48 5.26 -29.16
N TYR A 309 -12.14 6.38 -29.48
CA TYR A 309 -12.49 6.73 -30.84
C TYR A 309 -11.26 7.18 -31.65
N THR A 310 -11.34 7.04 -32.96
CA THR A 310 -10.42 7.67 -33.90
C THR A 310 -11.16 8.68 -34.77
N ILE A 311 -10.43 9.61 -35.39
CA ILE A 311 -10.99 10.55 -36.37
C ILE A 311 -10.42 10.19 -37.72
N ASP A 312 -11.28 9.92 -38.69
CA ASP A 312 -10.88 9.62 -40.06
C ASP A 312 -10.40 10.89 -40.82
N GLU A 313 -9.85 10.69 -42.01
CA GLU A 313 -9.36 11.79 -42.87
C GLU A 313 -10.45 12.81 -43.26
N ASN A 314 -11.73 12.47 -43.09
CA ASN A 314 -12.88 13.32 -43.34
C ASN A 314 -13.42 14.01 -42.09
N GLY A 315 -12.74 13.85 -40.94
CA GLY A 315 -13.15 14.41 -39.66
C GLY A 315 -14.34 13.67 -38.99
N ARG A 316 -14.65 12.43 -39.41
CA ARG A 316 -15.69 11.63 -38.82
C ARG A 316 -15.13 10.83 -37.62
N PHE A 317 -15.94 10.73 -36.60
CA PHE A 317 -15.60 9.89 -35.45
C PHE A 317 -15.84 8.42 -35.78
N ASP A 318 -14.79 7.63 -35.72
CA ASP A 318 -14.87 6.17 -35.78
C ASP A 318 -14.72 5.65 -34.32
N ILE A 319 -15.81 5.07 -33.81
CA ILE A 319 -15.85 4.49 -32.48
C ILE A 319 -15.71 2.99 -32.66
N PRO A 320 -14.62 2.37 -32.16
CA PRO A 320 -14.46 0.94 -32.30
C PRO A 320 -15.62 0.22 -31.61
N GLU A 321 -16.27 -0.69 -32.33
CA GLU A 321 -17.21 -1.59 -31.69
C GLU A 321 -16.52 -2.36 -30.58
N LYS A 322 -17.18 -2.50 -29.44
CA LYS A 322 -16.64 -3.22 -28.26
C LYS A 322 -16.12 -4.61 -28.63
N SER A 323 -16.77 -5.27 -29.59
CA SER A 323 -16.41 -6.60 -30.10
C SER A 323 -15.09 -6.64 -30.87
N THR A 324 -14.61 -5.51 -31.41
CA THR A 324 -13.40 -5.49 -32.25
C THR A 324 -12.12 -5.25 -31.50
N TYR A 325 -12.22 -4.72 -30.26
CA TYR A 325 -11.03 -4.35 -29.51
C TYR A 325 -10.79 -5.19 -28.22
N VAL A 326 -11.80 -5.83 -27.68
CA VAL A 326 -11.64 -6.56 -26.39
C VAL A 326 -10.70 -7.76 -26.57
N LYS A 327 -9.49 -7.70 -26.00
CA LYS A 327 -8.51 -8.80 -26.03
C LYS A 327 -9.05 -10.09 -25.41
N ILE A 328 -9.86 -9.96 -24.36
CA ILE A 328 -10.45 -11.07 -23.65
C ILE A 328 -11.97 -10.85 -23.68
N GLN A 329 -12.68 -11.68 -24.43
CA GLN A 329 -14.14 -11.62 -24.50
C GLN A 329 -14.74 -12.48 -23.37
N ALA A 330 -15.81 -11.99 -22.73
CA ALA A 330 -16.58 -12.80 -21.80
C ALA A 330 -17.11 -14.05 -22.50
N GLN A 331 -17.03 -15.21 -21.88
CA GLN A 331 -17.65 -16.42 -22.39
C GLN A 331 -19.17 -16.26 -22.21
N GLN A 332 -19.89 -16.34 -23.32
CA GLN A 332 -21.37 -16.32 -23.31
C GLN A 332 -21.94 -17.61 -22.75
#